data_3ac9a31dfe34560b8707a481646ae0bc
#
_entry.id   3ac9a31dfe34560b8707a481646ae0bc
#
_cell.length_a   1.000
_cell.length_b   1.000
_cell.length_c   1.000
_cell.angle_alpha   90.00
_cell.angle_beta   90.00
_cell.angle_gamma   90.00
#
_symmetry.space_group_name_H-M   'P 1'
#
loop_
_entity.id
_entity.type
_entity.pdbx_description
1 polymer ?
#
loop_
_entity_poly.entity_id
_entity_poly.type
_entity_poly.pdbx_seq_one_letter_code
_entity_poly.pdbx_strand_id
1 'polypeptide(L)'
;MKYPIEHGIVNNWDNMEKIRHHTFFNELRAAPEEHPVMLTEAPMNPKANREKMTQIMFETFNTPAMYVGIQAILSLYTSGRTTGIVFCSFHCVTCPVPICDDSPLRTRSCVLTLRAVTRRTTR
;
A
#
# COMPACT_ATOMS: atom_id res chain seq x y z
N MET A 1 -10.86 -6.62 -17.24
CA MET A 1 -10.14 -5.66 -16.41
C MET A 1 -9.00 -6.41 -15.74
N LYS A 2 -7.75 -5.97 -15.90
CA LYS A 2 -6.60 -6.62 -15.25
C LYS A 2 -6.23 -5.79 -14.02
N TYR A 3 -6.21 -6.43 -12.86
CA TYR A 3 -5.79 -5.77 -11.62
C TYR A 3 -4.27 -5.83 -11.49
N PRO A 4 -3.56 -4.70 -11.34
CA PRO A 4 -2.10 -4.69 -11.20
C PRO A 4 -1.63 -5.09 -9.80
N ILE A 5 -2.54 -5.19 -8.84
CA ILE A 5 -2.27 -5.54 -7.44
C ILE A 5 -3.05 -6.79 -7.08
N GLU A 6 -2.35 -7.77 -6.51
CA GLU A 6 -2.94 -8.99 -5.94
C GLU A 6 -2.46 -9.16 -4.50
N HIS A 7 -3.39 -9.39 -3.57
CA HIS A 7 -3.09 -9.55 -2.14
C HIS A 7 -2.25 -8.41 -1.52
N GLY A 8 -2.46 -7.17 -2.02
CA GLY A 8 -1.71 -5.99 -1.56
C GLY A 8 -0.30 -5.84 -2.15
N ILE A 9 0.10 -6.74 -3.06
CA ILE A 9 1.41 -6.72 -3.72
C ILE A 9 1.24 -6.35 -5.19
N VAL A 10 2.10 -5.47 -5.69
CA VAL A 10 2.10 -5.07 -7.10
C VAL A 10 2.75 -6.17 -7.94
N ASN A 11 1.98 -6.73 -8.89
CA ASN A 11 2.44 -7.76 -9.83
C ASN A 11 2.74 -7.18 -11.21
N ASN A 12 2.09 -6.10 -11.60
CA ASN A 12 2.27 -5.46 -12.90
C ASN A 12 2.66 -4.00 -12.73
N TRP A 13 3.94 -3.73 -12.84
CA TRP A 13 4.52 -2.41 -12.64
C TRP A 13 4.19 -1.42 -13.77
N ASP A 14 4.09 -1.89 -15.03
CA ASP A 14 3.76 -1.05 -16.18
C ASP A 14 2.34 -0.46 -16.05
N ASN A 15 1.40 -1.27 -15.60
CA ASN A 15 0.04 -0.81 -15.35
C ASN A 15 -0.02 0.09 -14.10
N MET A 16 0.79 -0.20 -13.09
CA MET A 16 0.84 0.62 -11.89
C MET A 16 1.42 2.01 -12.15
N GLU A 17 2.42 2.10 -13.00
CA GLU A 17 2.99 3.38 -13.46
C GLU A 17 1.95 4.23 -14.19
N LYS A 18 1.18 3.63 -15.12
CA LYS A 18 0.09 4.32 -15.83
C LYS A 18 -1.00 4.83 -14.87
N ILE A 19 -1.36 4.04 -13.86
CA ILE A 19 -2.34 4.45 -12.85
C ILE A 19 -1.80 5.64 -12.05
N ARG A 20 -0.54 5.60 -11.61
CA ARG A 20 0.09 6.71 -10.88
C ARG A 20 0.18 7.96 -11.74
N HIS A 21 0.56 7.81 -13.01
CA HIS A 21 0.58 8.92 -13.96
C HIS A 21 -0.81 9.58 -14.07
N HIS A 22 -1.85 8.76 -14.27
CA HIS A 22 -3.23 9.26 -14.29
C HIS A 22 -3.61 9.96 -12.99
N THR A 23 -3.23 9.37 -11.84
CA THR A 23 -3.54 9.95 -10.53
C THR A 23 -2.88 11.31 -10.33
N PHE A 24 -1.59 11.46 -10.65
CA PHE A 24 -0.88 12.71 -10.44
C PHE A 24 -1.35 13.81 -11.41
N PHE A 25 -1.45 13.50 -12.69
CA PHE A 25 -1.70 14.52 -13.72
C PHE A 25 -3.19 14.79 -13.95
N ASN A 26 -4.06 13.78 -13.90
CA ASN A 26 -5.46 13.94 -14.20
C ASN A 26 -6.33 14.19 -12.96
N GLU A 27 -6.10 13.42 -11.87
CA GLU A 27 -6.93 13.51 -10.67
C GLU A 27 -6.43 14.59 -9.71
N LEU A 28 -5.17 14.52 -9.31
CA LEU A 28 -4.58 15.47 -8.37
C LEU A 28 -4.16 16.79 -9.05
N ARG A 29 -3.90 16.75 -10.35
CA ARG A 29 -3.38 17.90 -11.14
C ARG A 29 -2.16 18.54 -10.49
N ALA A 30 -1.31 17.73 -9.89
CA ALA A 30 -0.09 18.14 -9.21
C ALA A 30 1.12 17.58 -9.93
N ALA A 31 2.15 18.40 -10.13
CA ALA A 31 3.42 17.95 -10.67
C ALA A 31 4.20 17.19 -9.57
N PRO A 32 4.48 15.90 -9.75
CA PRO A 32 5.22 15.12 -8.75
C PRO A 32 6.65 15.62 -8.53
N GLU A 33 7.20 16.38 -9.48
CA GLU A 33 8.55 16.96 -9.43
C GLU A 33 8.66 18.08 -8.38
N GLU A 34 7.56 18.76 -8.05
CA GLU A 34 7.55 19.90 -7.14
C GLU A 34 7.20 19.53 -5.70
N HIS A 35 6.70 18.31 -5.47
CA HIS A 35 6.16 17.90 -4.18
C HIS A 35 6.80 16.61 -3.65
N PRO A 36 7.16 16.57 -2.37
CA PRO A 36 7.53 15.31 -1.73
C PRO A 36 6.32 14.38 -1.69
N VAL A 37 6.54 13.10 -2.01
CA VAL A 37 5.47 12.11 -2.15
C VAL A 37 5.55 11.08 -1.03
N MET A 38 4.42 10.88 -0.34
CA MET A 38 4.28 9.79 0.60
C MET A 38 3.44 8.67 -0.03
N LEU A 39 4.02 7.48 -0.07
CA LEU A 39 3.33 6.27 -0.51
C LEU A 39 3.10 5.33 0.67
N THR A 40 2.04 4.54 0.58
CA THR A 40 1.75 3.53 1.58
C THR A 40 1.92 2.13 1.00
N GLU A 41 2.38 1.20 1.83
CA GLU A 41 2.52 -0.19 1.46
C GLU A 41 1.83 -1.13 2.45
N ALA A 42 1.52 -2.34 1.96
CA ALA A 42 1.04 -3.40 2.82
C ALA A 42 2.14 -3.90 3.75
N PRO A 43 1.82 -4.37 4.96
CA PRO A 43 2.78 -5.04 5.81
C PRO A 43 3.35 -6.27 5.09
N MET A 44 4.62 -6.56 5.32
CA MET A 44 5.36 -7.68 4.70
C MET A 44 5.56 -7.57 3.18
N ASN A 45 5.47 -6.37 2.60
CA ASN A 45 5.80 -6.17 1.19
C ASN A 45 7.27 -6.57 0.92
N PRO A 46 7.55 -7.37 -0.12
CA PRO A 46 8.91 -7.77 -0.49
C PRO A 46 9.82 -6.55 -0.73
N LYS A 47 11.07 -6.67 -0.28
CA LYS A 47 12.06 -5.58 -0.44
C LYS A 47 12.25 -5.18 -1.91
N ALA A 48 12.27 -6.15 -2.82
CA ALA A 48 12.39 -5.91 -4.25
C ALA A 48 11.27 -5.02 -4.80
N ASN A 49 10.05 -5.17 -4.30
CA ASN A 49 8.93 -4.32 -4.70
C ASN A 49 9.09 -2.88 -4.22
N ARG A 50 9.62 -2.70 -3.01
CA ARG A 50 9.92 -1.37 -2.47
C ARG A 50 11.01 -0.68 -3.28
N GLU A 51 12.08 -1.41 -3.62
CA GLU A 51 13.16 -0.91 -4.47
C GLU A 51 12.64 -0.48 -5.85
N LYS A 52 11.80 -1.34 -6.49
CA LYS A 52 11.18 -1.02 -7.78
C LYS A 52 10.26 0.19 -7.70
N MET A 53 9.48 0.30 -6.63
CA MET A 53 8.61 1.44 -6.40
C MET A 53 9.41 2.74 -6.25
N THR A 54 10.50 2.69 -5.49
CA THR A 54 11.41 3.83 -5.30
C THR A 54 12.04 4.23 -6.61
N GLN A 55 12.54 3.27 -7.38
CA GLN A 55 13.13 3.51 -8.69
C GLN A 55 12.17 4.25 -9.62
N ILE A 56 10.92 3.78 -9.76
CA ILE A 56 9.92 4.42 -10.62
C ILE A 56 9.63 5.86 -10.17
N MET A 57 9.53 6.11 -8.85
CA MET A 57 9.22 7.45 -8.36
C MET A 57 10.34 8.46 -8.65
N PHE A 58 11.60 8.04 -8.54
CA PHE A 58 12.73 8.92 -8.84
C PHE A 58 13.07 9.00 -10.33
N GLU A 59 13.00 7.90 -11.07
CA GLU A 59 13.39 7.86 -12.49
C GLU A 59 12.27 8.32 -13.44
N THR A 60 11.01 7.94 -13.17
CA THR A 60 9.89 8.26 -14.06
C THR A 60 9.19 9.57 -13.65
N PHE A 61 9.00 9.77 -12.35
CA PHE A 61 8.26 10.93 -11.84
C PHE A 61 9.14 12.05 -11.29
N ASN A 62 10.48 11.88 -11.26
CA ASN A 62 11.46 12.87 -10.79
C ASN A 62 11.11 13.51 -9.44
N THR A 63 10.53 12.74 -8.52
CA THR A 63 10.11 13.28 -7.23
C THR A 63 11.30 13.75 -6.40
N PRO A 64 11.25 14.93 -5.75
CA PRO A 64 12.37 15.47 -4.98
C PRO A 64 12.66 14.65 -3.72
N ALA A 65 11.60 14.07 -3.12
CA ALA A 65 11.71 13.21 -1.96
C ALA A 65 10.55 12.21 -1.92
N MET A 66 10.80 11.04 -1.36
CA MET A 66 9.79 10.01 -1.18
C MET A 66 9.90 9.37 0.20
N TYR A 67 8.75 9.08 0.79
CA TYR A 67 8.63 8.28 2.00
C TYR A 67 7.64 7.13 1.80
N VAL A 68 7.98 5.96 2.30
CA VAL A 68 7.10 4.78 2.25
C VAL A 68 6.68 4.42 3.66
N GLY A 69 5.38 4.55 3.93
CA GLY A 69 4.79 4.23 5.23
C GLY A 69 4.01 2.92 5.20
N ILE A 70 4.03 2.18 6.30
CA ILE A 70 3.19 1.00 6.49
C ILE A 70 1.80 1.47 6.91
N GLN A 71 0.76 1.09 6.18
CA GLN A 71 -0.62 1.53 6.39
C GLN A 71 -1.12 1.29 7.81
N ALA A 72 -0.78 0.13 8.40
CA ALA A 72 -1.19 -0.20 9.76
C ALA A 72 -0.60 0.76 10.80
N ILE A 73 0.65 1.16 10.66
CA ILE A 73 1.31 2.11 11.57
C ILE A 73 0.65 3.47 11.47
N LEU A 74 0.41 3.95 10.26
CA LEU A 74 -0.24 5.24 10.04
C LEU A 74 -1.65 5.27 10.63
N SER A 75 -2.41 4.18 10.51
CA SER A 75 -3.73 4.06 11.12
C SER A 75 -3.67 4.08 12.64
N LEU A 76 -2.65 3.50 13.25
CA LEU A 76 -2.46 3.53 14.69
C LEU A 76 -2.15 4.95 15.19
N TYR A 77 -1.32 5.69 14.46
CA TYR A 77 -0.99 7.07 14.78
C TYR A 77 -2.21 8.00 14.79
N THR A 78 -3.16 7.79 13.89
CA THR A 78 -4.41 8.58 13.89
C THR A 78 -5.23 8.39 15.15
N SER A 79 -5.05 7.28 15.86
CA SER A 79 -5.68 7.01 17.17
C SER A 79 -4.88 7.56 18.37
N GLY A 80 -3.71 8.17 18.13
CA GLY A 80 -2.82 8.68 19.17
C GLY A 80 -2.07 7.60 19.96
N ARG A 81 -1.95 6.40 19.40
CA ARG A 81 -1.28 5.26 20.05
C ARG A 81 -0.05 4.83 19.26
N THR A 82 0.96 4.35 19.95
CA THR A 82 2.21 3.81 19.38
C THR A 82 2.28 2.27 19.45
N THR A 83 1.44 1.67 20.26
CA THR A 83 1.38 0.22 20.49
C THR A 83 -0.04 -0.29 20.38
N GLY A 84 -0.24 -1.38 19.64
CA GLY A 84 -1.56 -1.97 19.46
C GLY A 84 -1.61 -3.03 18.37
N ILE A 85 -2.81 -3.53 18.10
CA ILE A 85 -3.06 -4.46 16.98
C ILE A 85 -4.00 -3.76 16.00
N VAL A 86 -3.57 -3.64 14.75
CA VAL A 86 -4.36 -3.05 13.67
C VAL A 86 -4.83 -4.15 12.73
N PHE A 87 -6.13 -4.21 12.50
CA PHE A 87 -6.72 -5.10 11.50
C PHE A 87 -6.85 -4.35 10.18
N CYS A 88 -5.98 -4.65 9.24
CA CYS A 88 -6.06 -4.12 7.88
C CYS A 88 -6.87 -5.06 7.01
N SER A 89 -7.98 -4.57 6.44
CA SER A 89 -8.77 -5.31 5.47
C SER A 89 -8.52 -4.73 4.08
N PHE A 90 -7.79 -5.46 3.27
CA PHE A 90 -7.58 -5.16 1.86
C PHE A 90 -8.47 -6.06 1.00
N HIS A 91 -8.43 -5.84 -0.29
CA HIS A 91 -9.14 -6.67 -1.26
C HIS A 91 -8.89 -8.17 -1.03
N CYS A 92 -9.86 -8.87 -0.45
CA CYS A 92 -9.84 -10.30 -0.11
C CYS A 92 -8.82 -10.76 0.95
N VAL A 93 -8.12 -9.86 1.60
CA VAL A 93 -7.12 -10.21 2.64
C VAL A 93 -7.36 -9.39 3.90
N THR A 94 -7.47 -10.06 5.02
CA THR A 94 -7.47 -9.42 6.33
C THR A 94 -6.18 -9.79 7.05
N CYS A 95 -5.42 -8.79 7.45
CA CYS A 95 -4.13 -8.98 8.10
C CYS A 95 -4.12 -8.27 9.45
N PRO A 96 -4.10 -8.99 10.58
CA PRO A 96 -3.80 -8.41 11.87
C PRO A 96 -2.30 -8.08 11.93
N VAL A 97 -1.98 -6.84 12.19
CA VAL A 97 -0.61 -6.36 12.34
C VAL A 97 -0.41 -5.91 13.78
N PRO A 98 0.33 -6.68 14.60
CA PRO A 98 0.76 -6.21 15.90
C PRO A 98 1.89 -5.20 15.74
N ILE A 99 1.74 -4.06 16.39
CA ILE A 99 2.70 -2.95 16.38
C ILE A 99 3.15 -2.72 17.82
N CYS A 100 4.45 -2.64 18.03
CA CYS A 100 5.06 -2.33 19.29
C CYS A 100 6.15 -1.29 19.09
N ASP A 101 6.05 -0.16 19.79
CA ASP A 101 7.00 0.94 19.70
C ASP A 101 7.31 1.35 18.24
N ASP A 102 6.25 1.64 17.47
CA ASP A 102 6.31 2.07 16.07
C ASP A 102 6.89 1.04 15.09
N SER A 103 7.07 -0.18 15.53
CA SER A 103 7.62 -1.26 14.72
C SER A 103 6.64 -2.42 14.53
N PRO A 104 6.35 -2.84 13.30
CA PRO A 104 5.50 -4.01 13.07
C PRO A 104 6.27 -5.28 13.45
N LEU A 105 5.67 -6.10 14.29
CA LEU A 105 6.25 -7.39 14.67
C LEU A 105 6.08 -8.40 13.52
N ARG A 106 7.13 -8.61 12.75
CA ARG A 106 7.14 -9.52 11.59
C ARG A 106 6.74 -10.97 11.94
N THR A 107 7.08 -11.43 13.11
CA THR A 107 6.93 -12.84 13.52
C THR A 107 5.50 -13.25 13.84
N ARG A 108 4.58 -12.31 13.99
CA ARG A 108 3.18 -12.57 14.39
C ARG A 108 2.12 -11.99 13.46
N SER A 109 2.53 -11.43 12.33
CA SER A 109 1.57 -11.00 11.30
C SER A 109 1.04 -12.22 10.55
N CYS A 110 -0.23 -12.50 10.69
CA CYS A 110 -0.91 -13.61 10.03
C CYS A 110 -1.80 -13.06 8.91
N VAL A 111 -1.64 -13.57 7.71
CA VAL A 111 -2.50 -13.23 6.58
C VAL A 111 -3.70 -14.17 6.58
N LEU A 112 -4.87 -13.64 6.89
CA LEU A 112 -6.13 -14.38 6.78
C LEU A 112 -6.78 -14.05 5.44
N THR A 113 -6.81 -15.00 4.54
CA THR A 113 -7.53 -14.87 3.28
C THR A 113 -9.00 -15.17 3.51
N LEU A 114 -9.83 -14.14 3.63
CA LEU A 114 -11.28 -14.29 3.65
C LEU A 114 -11.78 -14.34 2.19
N ARG A 115 -12.18 -15.52 1.73
CA ARG A 115 -12.97 -15.64 0.50
C ARG A 115 -14.37 -15.12 0.78
N ALA A 116 -14.66 -13.89 0.40
CA ALA A 116 -16.02 -13.41 0.31
C ALA A 116 -16.71 -14.17 -0.84
N VAL A 117 -17.49 -15.20 -0.50
CA VAL A 117 -18.42 -15.84 -1.44
C VAL A 117 -19.56 -14.86 -1.64
N THR A 118 -19.46 -14.01 -2.65
CA THR A 118 -20.58 -13.21 -3.10
C THR A 118 -21.60 -14.16 -3.73
N ARG A 119 -22.60 -14.62 -2.96
CA ARG A 119 -23.79 -15.22 -3.54
C ARG A 119 -24.49 -14.12 -4.34
N ARG A 120 -24.34 -14.16 -5.67
CA ARG A 120 -25.28 -13.48 -6.56
C ARG A 120 -26.65 -14.12 -6.35
N THR A 121 -27.51 -13.43 -5.66
CA THR A 121 -28.94 -13.72 -5.67
C THR A 121 -29.47 -13.22 -7.01
N THR A 122 -29.61 -14.11 -7.98
CA THR A 122 -30.40 -13.85 -9.18
C THR A 122 -31.87 -13.80 -8.76
N ARG A 123 -32.48 -12.65 -8.88
CA ARG A 123 -33.91 -12.48 -9.02
C ARG A 123 -34.24 -12.30 -10.48
#